data_f58e46aa0fdbbfbec76c8799903ebb2b
#
_entry.id   f58e46aa0fdbbfbec76c8799903ebb2b
#
_cell.length_a   1.000
_cell.length_b   1.000
_cell.length_c   1.000
_cell.angle_alpha   90.00
_cell.angle_beta   90.00
_cell.angle_gamma   90.00
#
_symmetry.space_group_name_H-M   'P 1'
#
loop_
_entity.id
_entity.type
_entity.pdbx_description
1 polymer ?
#
loop_
_entity_poly.entity_id
_entity_poly.type
_entity_poly.pdbx_seq_one_letter_code
_entity_poly.pdbx_strand_id
1 'polypeptide(L)'
;ATVIVLGNYNTFYKNAKKEQDSLTQNYRTSESFMKTFIRDCYVLYSKESGNEYNVKFLDDYYPEFDEKFNRQIAYMNYQVQDANGEVIDGYRSNRDSWEKVKDTELADYALGIKISFDKNGEIKIDQVMGTEVTKQEAVLKILTSNLPEKIFEYEDESEIENISPKDRTYYFMMTEAKLNAYVMRVYPISSMVGNAAVYTILTLILLVALLAWLIPMKKDLHTGDEKIFHVPFEIAIATGITGISLIFSYLGELITHAKGNVWPIDFLVWFVFFAVMYWVSGCVRQIRLLGVKEYVKKRVLLIWIWRRFGNGIRGGIRWCKNKIEAFYHSLDQFNFKEKNNKIILKIVLFNFAILLVICSFWYYGIAGLIVYSVILFLLLQK
;
A
#
# COMPACT_ATOMS: atom_id res chain seq x y z
N ALA A 1 -13.55 -25.42 -12.16
CA ALA A 1 -13.20 -24.26 -11.33
C ALA A 1 -14.12 -23.08 -11.63
N THR A 2 -14.14 -22.58 -12.90
CA THR A 2 -14.97 -21.42 -13.33
C THR A 2 -16.43 -21.52 -12.88
N VAL A 3 -17.11 -22.63 -13.20
CA VAL A 3 -18.53 -22.85 -12.84
C VAL A 3 -18.76 -22.82 -11.33
N ILE A 4 -17.81 -23.33 -10.54
CA ILE A 4 -17.91 -23.33 -9.06
C ILE A 4 -17.82 -21.89 -8.52
N VAL A 5 -16.91 -21.06 -9.02
CA VAL A 5 -16.80 -19.65 -8.59
C VAL A 5 -18.08 -18.90 -8.94
N LEU A 6 -18.53 -19.00 -10.19
CA LEU A 6 -19.73 -18.32 -10.67
C LEU A 6 -20.99 -18.76 -9.93
N GLY A 7 -21.11 -20.08 -9.64
CA GLY A 7 -22.23 -20.61 -8.84
C GLY A 7 -22.30 -20.06 -7.41
N ASN A 8 -21.18 -19.56 -6.88
CA ASN A 8 -21.11 -18.97 -5.54
C ASN A 8 -21.22 -17.44 -5.51
N TYR A 9 -21.28 -16.75 -6.65
CA TYR A 9 -21.33 -15.27 -6.72
C TYR A 9 -22.45 -14.69 -5.84
N ASN A 10 -23.67 -15.20 -5.96
CA ASN A 10 -24.79 -14.72 -5.17
C ASN A 10 -24.57 -14.94 -3.66
N THR A 11 -23.95 -16.04 -3.28
CA THR A 11 -23.62 -16.34 -1.88
C THR A 11 -22.56 -15.36 -1.35
N PHE A 12 -21.50 -15.13 -2.11
CA PHE A 12 -20.45 -14.18 -1.74
C PHE A 12 -20.99 -12.76 -1.64
N TYR A 13 -21.82 -12.34 -2.60
CA TYR A 13 -22.48 -11.03 -2.58
C TYR A 13 -23.39 -10.86 -1.35
N LYS A 14 -24.25 -11.86 -1.06
CA LYS A 14 -25.15 -11.80 0.10
C LYS A 14 -24.38 -11.72 1.41
N ASN A 15 -23.27 -12.44 1.54
CA ASN A 15 -22.42 -12.38 2.72
C ASN A 15 -21.76 -10.99 2.87
N ALA A 16 -21.20 -10.46 1.78
CA ALA A 16 -20.62 -9.13 1.76
C ALA A 16 -21.66 -8.04 2.11
N LYS A 17 -22.89 -8.15 1.56
CA LYS A 17 -23.97 -7.24 1.88
C LYS A 17 -24.38 -7.32 3.35
N LYS A 18 -24.53 -8.53 3.89
CA LYS A 18 -24.84 -8.74 5.32
C LYS A 18 -23.79 -8.12 6.22
N GLU A 19 -22.51 -8.25 5.86
CA GLU A 19 -21.40 -7.65 6.61
C GLU A 19 -21.45 -6.12 6.55
N GLN A 20 -21.70 -5.53 5.36
CA GLN A 20 -21.91 -4.10 5.20
C GLN A 20 -23.10 -3.58 6.01
N ASP A 21 -24.24 -4.27 5.96
CA ASP A 21 -25.46 -3.92 6.73
C ASP A 21 -25.16 -3.97 8.23
N SER A 22 -24.42 -4.99 8.71
CA SER A 22 -23.98 -5.09 10.11
C SER A 22 -23.04 -3.94 10.49
N LEU A 23 -22.08 -3.59 9.64
CA LEU A 23 -21.20 -2.45 9.85
C LEU A 23 -21.98 -1.15 9.94
N THR A 24 -22.97 -0.93 9.08
CA THR A 24 -23.80 0.28 9.12
C THR A 24 -24.53 0.40 10.46
N GLN A 25 -25.06 -0.71 10.99
CA GLN A 25 -25.72 -0.72 12.30
C GLN A 25 -24.74 -0.45 13.46
N ASN A 26 -23.53 -1.01 13.38
CA ASN A 26 -22.53 -0.94 14.46
C ASN A 26 -21.54 0.22 14.28
N TYR A 27 -21.57 0.93 13.16
CA TYR A 27 -20.60 1.99 12.85
C TYR A 27 -20.57 3.10 13.92
N ARG A 28 -21.74 3.46 14.45
CA ARG A 28 -21.92 4.50 15.48
C ARG A 28 -21.15 4.21 16.78
N THR A 29 -20.84 2.95 17.05
CA THR A 29 -20.12 2.50 18.27
C THR A 29 -18.69 2.05 17.98
N SER A 30 -18.21 2.24 16.72
CA SER A 30 -16.89 1.82 16.33
C SER A 30 -15.81 2.83 16.71
N GLU A 31 -14.62 2.33 17.04
CA GLU A 31 -13.43 3.17 17.25
C GLU A 31 -13.13 4.03 16.00
N SER A 32 -13.29 3.46 14.82
CA SER A 32 -13.09 4.18 13.55
C SER A 32 -14.00 5.41 13.42
N PHE A 33 -15.25 5.30 13.87
CA PHE A 33 -16.19 6.39 13.93
C PHE A 33 -15.73 7.52 14.85
N MET A 34 -15.33 7.18 16.06
CA MET A 34 -14.86 8.17 17.04
C MET A 34 -13.57 8.85 16.59
N LYS A 35 -12.61 8.09 16.08
CA LYS A 35 -11.37 8.63 15.48
C LYS A 35 -11.68 9.67 14.41
N THR A 36 -12.68 9.40 13.55
CA THR A 36 -13.06 10.30 12.47
C THR A 36 -13.54 11.65 13.00
N PHE A 37 -14.46 11.69 13.96
CA PHE A 37 -15.02 12.96 14.48
C PHE A 37 -14.03 13.72 15.38
N ILE A 38 -13.22 13.02 16.16
CA ILE A 38 -12.17 13.67 16.95
C ILE A 38 -11.13 14.29 16.02
N ARG A 39 -10.66 13.59 15.00
CA ARG A 39 -9.81 14.15 13.95
C ARG A 39 -10.41 15.42 13.34
N ASP A 40 -11.70 15.38 13.01
CA ASP A 40 -12.40 16.50 12.41
C ASP A 40 -12.47 17.72 13.36
N CYS A 41 -12.51 17.52 14.68
CA CYS A 41 -12.39 18.61 15.65
C CYS A 41 -11.01 19.31 15.55
N TYR A 42 -9.92 18.56 15.41
CA TYR A 42 -8.59 19.14 15.22
C TYR A 42 -8.46 19.91 13.91
N VAL A 43 -9.02 19.37 12.81
CA VAL A 43 -9.03 20.05 11.51
C VAL A 43 -9.83 21.36 11.57
N LEU A 44 -11.01 21.34 12.17
CA LEU A 44 -11.84 22.53 12.33
C LEU A 44 -11.14 23.57 13.21
N TYR A 45 -10.55 23.15 14.32
CA TYR A 45 -9.81 24.04 15.23
C TYR A 45 -8.62 24.71 14.56
N SER A 46 -7.85 23.97 13.77
CA SER A 46 -6.71 24.53 13.04
C SER A 46 -7.15 25.60 12.04
N LYS A 47 -8.27 25.38 11.35
CA LYS A 47 -8.83 26.34 10.38
C LYS A 47 -9.39 27.59 11.05
N GLU A 48 -10.06 27.42 12.19
CA GLU A 48 -10.72 28.52 12.91
C GLU A 48 -9.71 29.36 13.71
N SER A 49 -8.78 28.71 14.42
CA SER A 49 -7.84 29.41 15.31
C SER A 49 -6.87 30.30 14.59
N GLY A 50 -6.62 30.05 13.30
CA GLY A 50 -5.57 30.72 12.52
C GLY A 50 -4.14 30.55 13.12
N ASN A 51 -3.97 29.60 14.03
CA ASN A 51 -2.68 29.31 14.63
C ASN A 51 -1.76 28.64 13.61
N GLU A 52 -0.75 29.37 13.16
CA GLU A 52 0.21 28.90 12.16
C GLU A 52 0.88 27.57 12.55
N TYR A 53 1.12 27.34 13.84
CA TYR A 53 1.70 26.09 14.31
C TYR A 53 0.76 24.90 14.08
N ASN A 54 -0.52 25.04 14.44
CA ASN A 54 -1.52 23.97 14.27
C ASN A 54 -1.74 23.65 12.80
N VAL A 55 -1.87 24.69 11.96
CA VAL A 55 -2.03 24.52 10.51
C VAL A 55 -0.84 23.81 9.93
N LYS A 56 0.36 24.29 10.22
CA LYS A 56 1.61 23.72 9.71
C LYS A 56 1.83 22.28 10.20
N PHE A 57 1.53 22.00 11.46
CA PHE A 57 1.64 20.64 12.01
C PHE A 57 0.75 19.66 11.26
N LEU A 58 -0.53 20.00 11.05
CA LEU A 58 -1.45 19.13 10.33
C LEU A 58 -1.08 18.99 8.85
N ASP A 59 -0.66 20.06 8.20
CA ASP A 59 -0.27 20.03 6.78
C ASP A 59 1.03 19.23 6.54
N ASP A 60 2.01 19.35 7.43
CA ASP A 60 3.31 18.67 7.28
C ASP A 60 3.24 17.19 7.65
N TYR A 61 2.52 16.82 8.72
CA TYR A 61 2.50 15.45 9.24
C TYR A 61 1.22 14.66 8.88
N TYR A 62 0.09 15.35 8.67
CA TYR A 62 -1.22 14.73 8.43
C TYR A 62 -2.00 15.37 7.27
N PRO A 63 -1.39 15.59 6.09
CA PRO A 63 -2.02 16.32 4.97
C PRO A 63 -3.34 15.71 4.50
N GLU A 64 -3.52 14.40 4.71
CA GLU A 64 -4.74 13.73 4.34
C GLU A 64 -5.95 14.02 5.24
N PHE A 65 -5.76 14.65 6.41
CA PHE A 65 -6.87 14.94 7.34
C PHE A 65 -7.84 15.95 6.74
N ASP A 66 -7.32 17.00 6.11
CA ASP A 66 -8.15 18.00 5.42
C ASP A 66 -8.93 17.39 4.25
N GLU A 67 -8.29 16.56 3.46
CA GLU A 67 -8.96 15.86 2.36
C GLU A 67 -10.06 14.91 2.85
N LYS A 68 -9.80 14.17 3.94
CA LYS A 68 -10.78 13.27 4.57
C LYS A 68 -11.97 14.07 5.11
N PHE A 69 -11.73 15.19 5.80
CA PHE A 69 -12.78 16.09 6.28
C PHE A 69 -13.63 16.66 5.14
N ASN A 70 -12.99 17.20 4.10
CA ASN A 70 -13.67 17.78 2.95
C ASN A 70 -14.57 16.76 2.21
N ARG A 71 -14.15 15.49 2.16
CA ARG A 71 -14.98 14.40 1.61
C ARG A 71 -16.16 14.05 2.51
N GLN A 72 -16.03 14.21 3.82
CA GLN A 72 -17.05 13.86 4.81
C GLN A 72 -18.12 14.94 4.95
N ILE A 73 -17.75 16.23 4.82
CA ILE A 73 -18.65 17.37 5.00
C ILE A 73 -19.88 17.32 4.08
N ALA A 74 -19.76 16.66 2.90
CA ALA A 74 -20.88 16.45 2.00
C ALA A 74 -22.01 15.61 2.59
N TYR A 75 -21.71 14.81 3.62
CA TYR A 75 -22.64 13.87 4.26
C TYR A 75 -23.06 14.30 5.65
N MET A 76 -22.49 15.36 6.23
CA MET A 76 -22.82 15.77 7.58
C MET A 76 -23.15 17.26 7.67
N ASN A 77 -23.86 17.61 8.72
CA ASN A 77 -23.94 18.97 9.22
C ASN A 77 -23.04 19.08 10.45
N TYR A 78 -22.39 20.22 10.64
CA TYR A 78 -21.59 20.46 11.86
C TYR A 78 -21.79 21.87 12.37
N GLN A 79 -21.48 22.10 13.63
CA GLN A 79 -21.40 23.41 14.25
C GLN A 79 -20.32 23.42 15.33
N VAL A 80 -19.59 24.53 15.39
CA VAL A 80 -18.57 24.80 16.39
C VAL A 80 -19.04 25.96 17.27
N GLN A 81 -18.97 25.77 18.59
CA GLN A 81 -19.33 26.80 19.57
C GLN A 81 -18.13 27.06 20.50
N ASP A 82 -18.01 28.31 20.95
CA ASP A 82 -17.03 28.70 21.96
C ASP A 82 -17.43 28.30 23.40
N ALA A 83 -16.63 28.68 24.42
CA ALA A 83 -16.93 28.45 25.84
C ALA A 83 -18.24 29.10 26.31
N ASN A 84 -18.68 30.18 25.69
CA ASN A 84 -19.93 30.89 26.01
C ASN A 84 -21.13 30.26 25.28
N GLY A 85 -20.85 29.30 24.40
CA GLY A 85 -21.85 28.66 23.53
C GLY A 85 -22.27 29.54 22.38
N GLU A 86 -21.47 30.52 21.95
CA GLU A 86 -21.68 31.27 20.73
C GLU A 86 -21.13 30.49 19.53
N VAL A 87 -21.85 30.58 18.39
CA VAL A 87 -21.49 29.86 17.17
C VAL A 87 -20.31 30.57 16.51
N ILE A 88 -19.23 29.84 16.27
CA ILE A 88 -18.03 30.34 15.63
C ILE A 88 -17.97 29.90 14.18
N ASP A 89 -18.33 28.65 13.90
CA ASP A 89 -18.31 28.05 12.56
C ASP A 89 -19.42 27.00 12.43
N GLY A 90 -19.84 26.71 11.21
CA GLY A 90 -20.81 25.65 10.99
C GLY A 90 -21.25 25.49 9.54
N TYR A 91 -21.74 24.29 9.23
CA TYR A 91 -22.39 23.93 7.98
C TYR A 91 -23.66 23.14 8.24
N ARG A 92 -24.79 23.65 7.73
CA ARG A 92 -26.10 22.99 7.85
C ARG A 92 -26.79 23.06 6.49
N SER A 93 -27.10 21.92 5.89
CA SER A 93 -27.66 21.84 4.54
C SER A 93 -29.07 22.41 4.38
N ASN A 94 -29.86 22.50 5.47
CA ASN A 94 -31.27 22.86 5.44
C ASN A 94 -31.68 24.00 6.42
N ARG A 95 -30.71 24.60 7.10
CA ARG A 95 -30.93 25.67 8.10
C ARG A 95 -29.80 26.69 8.05
N ASP A 96 -30.03 27.84 8.70
CA ASP A 96 -28.98 28.79 8.91
C ASP A 96 -27.87 28.12 9.77
N SER A 97 -26.64 28.15 9.28
CA SER A 97 -25.48 27.55 9.97
C SER A 97 -25.15 28.26 11.28
N TRP A 98 -25.58 29.51 11.45
CA TRP A 98 -25.40 30.35 12.64
C TRP A 98 -26.52 30.17 13.67
N GLU A 99 -27.61 29.52 13.33
CA GLU A 99 -28.62 29.16 14.32
C GLU A 99 -28.08 28.12 15.28
N LYS A 100 -28.07 28.45 16.58
CA LYS A 100 -27.49 27.58 17.61
C LYS A 100 -28.19 26.22 17.67
N VAL A 101 -27.38 25.15 17.59
CA VAL A 101 -27.84 23.77 17.79
C VAL A 101 -28.20 23.55 19.24
N LYS A 102 -29.41 23.03 19.48
CA LYS A 102 -29.86 22.61 20.81
C LYS A 102 -29.53 21.13 21.01
N ASP A 103 -29.13 20.77 22.22
CA ASP A 103 -28.83 19.37 22.54
C ASP A 103 -30.01 18.42 22.23
N THR A 104 -31.25 18.91 22.37
CA THR A 104 -32.48 18.17 22.04
C THR A 104 -32.62 17.84 20.55
N GLU A 105 -32.05 18.67 19.67
CA GLU A 105 -32.11 18.45 18.23
C GLU A 105 -31.24 17.28 17.77
N LEU A 106 -30.23 16.92 18.56
CA LEU A 106 -29.37 15.79 18.21
C LEU A 106 -30.13 14.47 18.13
N ALA A 107 -31.25 14.36 18.88
CA ALA A 107 -32.13 13.19 18.85
C ALA A 107 -32.86 12.99 17.49
N ASP A 108 -33.03 14.06 16.73
CA ASP A 108 -33.74 14.02 15.43
C ASP A 108 -32.86 13.45 14.29
N TYR A 109 -31.57 13.27 14.58
CA TYR A 109 -30.61 12.74 13.59
C TYR A 109 -30.29 11.27 13.87
N ALA A 110 -30.05 10.53 12.82
CA ALA A 110 -29.56 9.15 12.91
C ALA A 110 -28.21 9.08 13.61
N LEU A 111 -27.40 10.11 13.44
CA LEU A 111 -26.21 10.40 14.18
C LEU A 111 -26.27 11.84 14.66
N GLY A 112 -26.19 12.03 15.98
CA GLY A 112 -25.96 13.31 16.62
C GLY A 112 -24.88 13.12 17.68
N ILE A 113 -23.78 13.83 17.58
CA ILE A 113 -22.69 13.75 18.54
C ILE A 113 -22.28 15.15 18.99
N LYS A 114 -22.04 15.29 20.29
CA LYS A 114 -21.50 16.49 20.93
C LYS A 114 -20.16 16.15 21.59
N ILE A 115 -19.11 16.80 21.12
CA ILE A 115 -17.76 16.66 21.64
C ILE A 115 -17.31 18.00 22.16
N SER A 116 -16.86 18.07 23.41
CA SER A 116 -16.33 19.29 24.01
C SER A 116 -14.87 19.10 24.41
N PHE A 117 -14.13 20.18 24.33
CA PHE A 117 -12.75 20.29 24.82
C PHE A 117 -12.72 21.40 25.87
N ASP A 118 -12.12 21.09 27.01
CA ASP A 118 -11.95 22.04 28.07
C ASP A 118 -10.77 23.01 27.78
N LYS A 119 -10.50 23.90 28.77
CA LYS A 119 -9.39 24.86 28.68
C LYS A 119 -7.99 24.23 28.57
N ASN A 120 -7.85 22.97 28.98
CA ASN A 120 -6.60 22.23 28.91
C ASN A 120 -6.49 21.40 27.63
N GLY A 121 -7.57 21.30 26.84
CA GLY A 121 -7.65 20.44 25.66
C GLY A 121 -8.11 19.01 26.00
N GLU A 122 -8.59 18.76 27.25
CA GLU A 122 -9.15 17.45 27.58
C GLU A 122 -10.47 17.24 26.85
N ILE A 123 -10.61 16.07 26.24
CA ILE A 123 -11.76 15.71 25.41
C ILE A 123 -12.88 15.11 26.25
N LYS A 124 -14.10 15.56 26.03
CA LYS A 124 -15.30 14.99 26.61
C LYS A 124 -16.36 14.79 25.54
N ILE A 125 -16.87 13.58 25.44
CA ILE A 125 -18.02 13.27 24.60
C ILE A 125 -19.27 13.45 25.46
N ASP A 126 -19.94 14.57 25.27
CA ASP A 126 -21.09 14.95 26.10
C ASP A 126 -22.35 14.17 25.74
N GLN A 127 -22.59 13.99 24.43
CA GLN A 127 -23.78 13.29 23.94
C GLN A 127 -23.49 12.52 22.67
N VAL A 128 -24.08 11.32 22.57
CA VAL A 128 -24.19 10.53 21.34
C VAL A 128 -25.63 10.07 21.25
N MET A 129 -26.38 10.61 20.30
CA MET A 129 -27.78 10.30 20.11
C MET A 129 -27.94 9.30 18.95
N GLY A 130 -28.45 8.13 19.25
CA GLY A 130 -28.79 7.04 18.36
C GLY A 130 -29.39 5.90 19.16
N THR A 131 -30.21 5.06 18.59
CA THR A 131 -30.91 3.96 19.26
C THR A 131 -30.00 3.17 20.23
N GLU A 132 -30.34 3.14 21.53
CA GLU A 132 -29.68 2.45 22.67
C GLU A 132 -28.50 3.18 23.35
N VAL A 133 -28.76 4.37 23.89
CA VAL A 133 -27.79 5.23 24.60
C VAL A 133 -27.12 4.57 25.81
N THR A 134 -27.80 3.74 26.58
CA THR A 134 -27.31 3.22 27.86
C THR A 134 -26.16 2.21 27.77
N LYS A 135 -26.09 1.41 26.69
CA LYS A 135 -24.94 0.53 26.42
C LYS A 135 -23.79 1.24 25.72
N GLN A 136 -24.12 2.31 24.97
CA GLN A 136 -23.16 3.07 24.21
C GLN A 136 -22.24 3.94 25.08
N GLU A 137 -22.73 4.54 26.16
CA GLU A 137 -21.91 5.37 27.04
C GLU A 137 -20.73 4.62 27.66
N ALA A 138 -20.94 3.37 28.08
CA ALA A 138 -19.86 2.57 28.66
C ALA A 138 -18.82 2.15 27.58
N VAL A 139 -19.31 1.79 26.38
CA VAL A 139 -18.45 1.43 25.25
C VAL A 139 -17.70 2.65 24.73
N LEU A 140 -18.37 3.79 24.63
CA LEU A 140 -17.75 5.03 24.17
C LEU A 140 -16.69 5.56 25.15
N LYS A 141 -16.92 5.46 26.46
CA LYS A 141 -15.88 5.78 27.46
C LYS A 141 -14.63 4.94 27.32
N ILE A 142 -14.77 3.65 27.02
CA ILE A 142 -13.63 2.75 26.78
C ILE A 142 -12.94 3.09 25.45
N LEU A 143 -13.73 3.39 24.41
CA LEU A 143 -13.21 3.72 23.08
C LEU A 143 -12.56 5.09 23.01
N THR A 144 -12.99 6.05 23.85
CA THR A 144 -12.45 7.42 23.86
C THR A 144 -11.20 7.56 24.71
N SER A 145 -10.90 6.61 25.60
CA SER A 145 -9.63 6.59 26.28
C SER A 145 -8.48 6.48 25.28
N ASN A 146 -7.56 7.43 25.31
CA ASN A 146 -6.37 7.50 24.46
C ASN A 146 -6.68 7.61 22.95
N LEU A 147 -7.85 8.14 22.55
CA LEU A 147 -8.19 8.34 21.15
C LEU A 147 -7.33 9.38 20.43
N PRO A 148 -6.94 10.51 21.06
CA PRO A 148 -6.01 11.43 20.42
C PRO A 148 -4.67 10.75 20.03
N GLU A 149 -4.07 9.98 20.92
CA GLU A 149 -2.82 9.23 20.68
C GLU A 149 -2.99 8.18 19.59
N LYS A 150 -4.16 7.55 19.49
CA LYS A 150 -4.47 6.60 18.40
C LYS A 150 -4.70 7.27 17.04
N ILE A 151 -5.00 8.56 17.03
CA ILE A 151 -5.14 9.37 15.79
C ILE A 151 -3.78 9.87 15.35
N PHE A 152 -2.96 10.31 16.30
CA PHE A 152 -1.61 10.84 16.13
C PHE A 152 -0.58 9.78 16.58
N GLU A 153 -0.52 8.67 15.85
CA GLU A 153 0.18 7.43 16.24
C GLU A 153 1.70 7.57 16.53
N TYR A 154 2.32 8.66 16.13
CA TYR A 154 3.78 8.86 16.20
C TYR A 154 4.19 10.10 17.02
N GLU A 155 3.25 10.77 17.67
CA GLU A 155 3.52 12.02 18.37
C GLU A 155 3.51 11.82 19.88
N ASP A 156 4.32 12.63 20.57
CA ASP A 156 4.32 12.69 22.04
C ASP A 156 3.05 13.36 22.56
N GLU A 157 2.61 12.97 23.75
CA GLU A 157 1.43 13.57 24.42
C GLU A 157 1.51 15.11 24.48
N SER A 158 2.72 15.67 24.71
CA SER A 158 2.95 17.12 24.76
C SER A 158 2.67 17.82 23.43
N GLU A 159 2.95 17.18 22.29
CA GLU A 159 2.65 17.71 20.96
C GLU A 159 1.14 17.70 20.70
N ILE A 160 0.47 16.63 21.09
CA ILE A 160 -0.98 16.49 20.97
C ILE A 160 -1.69 17.55 21.83
N GLU A 161 -1.24 17.81 23.06
CA GLU A 161 -1.78 18.86 23.92
C GLU A 161 -1.61 20.27 23.31
N ASN A 162 -0.52 20.53 22.62
CA ASN A 162 -0.26 21.82 21.96
C ASN A 162 -1.23 22.11 20.83
N ILE A 163 -1.60 21.08 20.04
CA ILE A 163 -2.51 21.21 18.89
C ILE A 163 -3.99 20.96 19.25
N SER A 164 -4.27 20.52 20.48
CA SER A 164 -5.62 20.19 20.93
C SER A 164 -6.54 21.42 20.91
N PRO A 165 -7.79 21.25 20.47
CA PRO A 165 -8.82 22.27 20.62
C PRO A 165 -8.96 22.68 22.10
N LYS A 166 -9.18 23.97 22.37
CA LYS A 166 -9.37 24.50 23.73
C LYS A 166 -10.62 25.36 23.81
N ASP A 167 -11.43 25.13 24.84
CA ASP A 167 -12.68 25.85 25.06
C ASP A 167 -13.62 25.82 23.85
N ARG A 168 -13.80 24.64 23.26
CA ARG A 168 -14.63 24.43 22.07
C ARG A 168 -15.61 23.28 22.24
N THR A 169 -16.77 23.45 21.62
CA THR A 169 -17.80 22.41 21.53
C THR A 169 -18.16 22.18 20.07
N TYR A 170 -18.09 20.93 19.65
CA TYR A 170 -18.38 20.49 18.29
C TYR A 170 -19.63 19.65 18.25
N TYR A 171 -20.52 19.97 17.33
CA TYR A 171 -21.72 19.21 17.02
C TYR A 171 -21.59 18.63 15.63
N PHE A 172 -21.78 17.32 15.51
CA PHE A 172 -21.82 16.63 14.22
C PHE A 172 -23.16 15.90 14.09
N MET A 173 -23.79 16.03 12.94
CA MET A 173 -25.16 15.55 12.71
C MET A 173 -25.28 14.94 11.33
N MET A 174 -25.82 13.71 11.26
CA MET A 174 -26.14 13.06 9.99
C MET A 174 -27.56 12.49 10.02
N THR A 175 -28.32 12.71 8.95
CA THR A 175 -29.59 12.00 8.74
C THR A 175 -29.31 10.54 8.37
N GLU A 176 -30.30 9.66 8.54
CA GLU A 176 -30.19 8.24 8.19
C GLU A 176 -29.69 8.02 6.76
N ALA A 177 -30.25 8.75 5.81
CA ALA A 177 -29.87 8.66 4.41
C ALA A 177 -28.40 9.07 4.18
N LYS A 178 -27.94 10.15 4.82
CA LYS A 178 -26.56 10.64 4.70
C LYS A 178 -25.56 9.72 5.40
N LEU A 179 -25.92 9.21 6.58
CA LEU A 179 -25.08 8.24 7.30
C LEU A 179 -24.88 6.96 6.48
N ASN A 180 -25.94 6.40 5.94
CA ASN A 180 -25.88 5.23 5.09
C ASN A 180 -25.04 5.48 3.83
N ALA A 181 -25.22 6.64 3.17
CA ALA A 181 -24.43 7.01 2.01
C ALA A 181 -22.94 7.16 2.34
N TYR A 182 -22.63 7.75 3.48
CA TYR A 182 -21.25 7.89 3.96
C TYR A 182 -20.61 6.53 4.25
N VAL A 183 -21.29 5.67 5.01
CA VAL A 183 -20.78 4.33 5.33
C VAL A 183 -20.58 3.50 4.05
N MET A 184 -21.51 3.56 3.10
CA MET A 184 -21.38 2.87 1.81
C MET A 184 -20.21 3.38 0.98
N ARG A 185 -19.83 4.64 1.13
CA ARG A 185 -18.66 5.22 0.45
C ARG A 185 -17.35 4.81 1.10
N VAL A 186 -17.29 4.81 2.43
CA VAL A 186 -16.07 4.45 3.20
C VAL A 186 -15.84 2.94 3.18
N TYR A 187 -16.92 2.17 3.26
CA TYR A 187 -16.90 0.71 3.27
C TYR A 187 -17.76 0.16 2.10
N PRO A 188 -17.27 0.26 0.86
CA PRO A 188 -18.01 -0.26 -0.28
C PRO A 188 -18.19 -1.78 -0.15
N ILE A 189 -19.32 -2.29 -0.62
CA ILE A 189 -19.65 -3.72 -0.55
C ILE A 189 -18.56 -4.61 -1.19
N SER A 190 -17.82 -4.08 -2.16
CA SER A 190 -16.71 -4.78 -2.81
C SER A 190 -15.55 -5.07 -1.85
N SER A 191 -15.31 -4.20 -0.85
CA SER A 191 -14.30 -4.43 0.19
C SER A 191 -14.74 -5.46 1.25
N MET A 192 -16.03 -5.80 1.29
CA MET A 192 -16.63 -6.74 2.23
C MET A 192 -16.70 -8.18 1.69
N VAL A 193 -16.19 -8.42 0.48
CA VAL A 193 -16.10 -9.79 -0.05
C VAL A 193 -15.09 -10.57 0.79
N GLY A 194 -15.64 -11.36 1.73
CA GLY A 194 -14.90 -11.95 2.83
C GLY A 194 -13.97 -13.09 2.44
N ASN A 195 -13.26 -13.59 3.44
CA ASN A 195 -12.28 -14.67 3.33
C ASN A 195 -12.82 -15.96 2.67
N ALA A 196 -14.13 -16.22 2.75
CA ALA A 196 -14.74 -17.40 2.13
C ALA A 196 -14.55 -17.43 0.61
N ALA A 197 -14.68 -16.28 -0.08
CA ALA A 197 -14.41 -16.19 -1.52
C ALA A 197 -12.91 -16.43 -1.81
N VAL A 198 -12.04 -15.83 -1.02
CA VAL A 198 -10.58 -15.98 -1.13
C VAL A 198 -10.18 -17.44 -0.98
N TYR A 199 -10.64 -18.12 0.09
CA TYR A 199 -10.30 -19.53 0.33
C TYR A 199 -10.87 -20.45 -0.75
N THR A 200 -12.07 -20.17 -1.25
CA THR A 200 -12.65 -20.94 -2.37
C THR A 200 -11.77 -20.85 -3.60
N ILE A 201 -11.34 -19.63 -3.98
CA ILE A 201 -10.49 -19.42 -5.17
C ILE A 201 -9.14 -20.09 -4.98
N LEU A 202 -8.48 -19.93 -3.83
CA LEU A 202 -7.20 -20.56 -3.52
C LEU A 202 -7.29 -22.10 -3.59
N THR A 203 -8.37 -22.67 -3.06
CA THR A 203 -8.62 -24.12 -3.13
C THR A 203 -8.78 -24.57 -4.58
N LEU A 204 -9.48 -23.79 -5.41
CA LEU A 204 -9.66 -24.11 -6.83
C LEU A 204 -8.36 -23.94 -7.63
N ILE A 205 -7.52 -22.96 -7.31
CA ILE A 205 -6.18 -22.84 -7.90
C ILE A 205 -5.35 -24.09 -7.60
N LEU A 206 -5.34 -24.52 -6.33
CA LEU A 206 -4.63 -25.73 -5.93
C LEU A 206 -5.15 -26.96 -6.66
N LEU A 207 -6.47 -27.11 -6.78
CA LEU A 207 -7.10 -28.22 -7.49
C LEU A 207 -6.74 -28.21 -8.99
N VAL A 208 -6.75 -27.04 -9.63
CA VAL A 208 -6.33 -26.89 -11.04
C VAL A 208 -4.85 -27.25 -11.19
N ALA A 209 -4.00 -26.83 -10.27
CA ALA A 209 -2.59 -27.17 -10.26
C ALA A 209 -2.39 -28.70 -10.12
N LEU A 210 -3.10 -29.34 -9.20
CA LEU A 210 -3.06 -30.79 -9.02
C LEU A 210 -3.52 -31.53 -10.29
N LEU A 211 -4.59 -31.06 -10.93
CA LEU A 211 -5.05 -31.67 -12.20
C LEU A 211 -3.99 -31.52 -13.30
N ALA A 212 -3.31 -30.38 -13.40
CA ALA A 212 -2.22 -30.19 -14.37
C ALA A 212 -1.05 -31.17 -14.13
N TRP A 213 -0.86 -31.64 -12.90
CA TRP A 213 0.16 -32.64 -12.56
C TRP A 213 -0.30 -34.08 -12.72
N LEU A 214 -1.57 -34.38 -12.42
CA LEU A 214 -2.12 -35.74 -12.38
C LEU A 214 -2.58 -36.25 -13.75
N ILE A 215 -3.25 -35.40 -14.56
CA ILE A 215 -3.81 -35.80 -15.88
C ILE A 215 -2.75 -36.41 -16.79
N PRO A 216 -1.55 -35.81 -16.96
CA PRO A 216 -0.53 -36.37 -17.84
C PRO A 216 0.20 -37.59 -17.28
N MET A 217 -0.11 -38.03 -16.05
CA MET A 217 0.44 -39.27 -15.48
C MET A 217 -0.25 -40.51 -16.06
N LYS A 218 -1.40 -40.37 -16.70
CA LYS A 218 -2.12 -41.46 -17.34
C LYS A 218 -1.39 -41.82 -18.62
N LYS A 219 -0.88 -43.04 -18.71
CA LYS A 219 -0.01 -43.51 -19.83
C LYS A 219 -0.65 -43.43 -21.23
N ASP A 220 -1.98 -43.42 -21.27
CA ASP A 220 -2.75 -43.37 -22.54
C ASP A 220 -2.91 -41.94 -23.08
N LEU A 221 -2.61 -40.93 -22.27
CA LEU A 221 -2.67 -39.53 -22.67
C LEU A 221 -1.24 -39.06 -22.90
N HIS A 222 -0.76 -39.07 -24.14
CA HIS A 222 0.55 -38.52 -24.54
C HIS A 222 0.58 -36.98 -24.44
N THR A 223 0.04 -36.43 -23.36
CA THR A 223 -0.07 -35.00 -23.05
C THR A 223 1.02 -34.60 -22.07
N GLY A 224 1.60 -33.45 -22.25
CA GLY A 224 2.42 -32.82 -21.24
C GLY A 224 3.82 -32.38 -21.61
N ASP A 225 4.25 -32.69 -22.83
CA ASP A 225 5.50 -32.17 -23.37
C ASP A 225 5.28 -31.25 -24.60
N GLU A 226 4.08 -30.64 -24.63
CA GLU A 226 3.75 -29.70 -25.71
C GLU A 226 4.60 -28.43 -25.60
N LYS A 227 4.97 -27.89 -26.75
CA LYS A 227 5.81 -26.69 -26.85
C LYS A 227 5.30 -25.49 -26.02
N ILE A 228 3.97 -25.43 -25.79
CA ILE A 228 3.34 -24.37 -25.01
C ILE A 228 3.83 -24.31 -23.54
N PHE A 229 4.30 -25.44 -22.98
CA PHE A 229 4.87 -25.51 -21.64
C PHE A 229 6.38 -25.27 -21.61
N HIS A 230 7.01 -25.05 -22.76
CA HIS A 230 8.45 -24.85 -22.88
C HIS A 230 8.87 -23.39 -22.64
N VAL A 231 8.20 -22.68 -21.74
CA VAL A 231 8.46 -21.29 -21.40
C VAL A 231 9.46 -21.21 -20.24
N PRO A 232 10.32 -20.18 -20.18
CA PRO A 232 11.18 -19.95 -19.04
C PRO A 232 10.41 -19.89 -17.72
N PHE A 233 10.98 -20.49 -16.68
CA PHE A 233 10.37 -20.60 -15.35
C PHE A 233 9.95 -19.23 -14.80
N GLU A 234 10.82 -18.23 -14.92
CA GLU A 234 10.58 -16.88 -14.40
C GLU A 234 9.36 -16.23 -15.07
N ILE A 235 9.21 -16.42 -16.40
CA ILE A 235 8.07 -15.87 -17.13
C ILE A 235 6.77 -16.56 -16.70
N ALA A 236 6.79 -17.89 -16.56
CA ALA A 236 5.62 -18.63 -16.13
C ALA A 236 5.19 -18.21 -14.71
N ILE A 237 6.12 -18.13 -13.76
CA ILE A 237 5.83 -17.70 -12.39
C ILE A 237 5.38 -16.24 -12.35
N ALA A 238 6.05 -15.33 -13.07
CA ALA A 238 5.64 -13.92 -13.13
C ALA A 238 4.21 -13.78 -13.66
N THR A 239 3.85 -14.52 -14.72
CA THR A 239 2.47 -14.53 -15.27
C THR A 239 1.47 -15.04 -14.22
N GLY A 240 1.81 -16.11 -13.48
CA GLY A 240 0.96 -16.64 -12.41
C GLY A 240 0.74 -15.64 -11.27
N ILE A 241 1.82 -15.03 -10.78
CA ILE A 241 1.74 -14.02 -9.72
C ILE A 241 0.91 -12.82 -10.18
N THR A 242 1.16 -12.32 -11.40
CA THR A 242 0.39 -11.19 -11.96
C THR A 242 -1.09 -11.55 -12.08
N GLY A 243 -1.42 -12.74 -12.58
CA GLY A 243 -2.81 -13.20 -12.69
C GLY A 243 -3.50 -13.29 -11.32
N ILE A 244 -2.84 -13.85 -10.32
CA ILE A 244 -3.34 -13.91 -8.95
C ILE A 244 -3.54 -12.51 -8.39
N SER A 245 -2.54 -11.64 -8.50
CA SER A 245 -2.63 -10.25 -7.99
C SER A 245 -3.79 -9.49 -8.63
N LEU A 246 -3.97 -9.59 -9.94
CA LEU A 246 -5.08 -8.93 -10.65
C LEU A 246 -6.43 -9.43 -10.16
N ILE A 247 -6.62 -10.75 -10.08
CA ILE A 247 -7.90 -11.30 -9.61
C ILE A 247 -8.20 -10.89 -8.17
N PHE A 248 -7.22 -10.95 -7.25
CA PHE A 248 -7.47 -10.56 -5.87
C PHE A 248 -7.66 -9.05 -5.68
N SER A 249 -6.99 -8.21 -6.48
CA SER A 249 -7.21 -6.77 -6.45
C SER A 249 -8.63 -6.36 -6.89
N TYR A 250 -9.21 -7.08 -7.85
CA TYR A 250 -10.54 -6.77 -8.39
C TYR A 250 -11.62 -7.75 -7.95
N LEU A 251 -11.34 -8.67 -7.02
CA LEU A 251 -12.25 -9.73 -6.59
C LEU A 251 -13.60 -9.19 -6.11
N GLY A 252 -13.55 -8.16 -5.26
CA GLY A 252 -14.73 -7.52 -4.74
C GLY A 252 -15.61 -6.92 -5.84
N GLU A 253 -15.01 -6.20 -6.77
CA GLU A 253 -15.72 -5.60 -7.89
C GLU A 253 -16.31 -6.66 -8.83
N LEU A 254 -15.54 -7.71 -9.15
CA LEU A 254 -16.03 -8.81 -9.97
C LEU A 254 -17.27 -9.50 -9.39
N ILE A 255 -17.36 -9.64 -8.07
CA ILE A 255 -18.50 -10.28 -7.43
C ILE A 255 -19.68 -9.32 -7.26
N THR A 256 -19.42 -8.03 -7.07
CA THR A 256 -20.46 -7.08 -6.67
C THR A 256 -21.01 -6.22 -7.79
N HIS A 257 -20.30 -6.10 -8.94
CA HIS A 257 -20.71 -5.23 -10.05
C HIS A 257 -22.13 -5.51 -10.58
N ALA A 258 -22.55 -6.79 -10.58
CA ALA A 258 -23.87 -7.23 -11.02
C ALA A 258 -24.77 -7.71 -9.86
N LYS A 259 -24.51 -7.22 -8.63
CA LYS A 259 -25.24 -7.63 -7.39
C LYS A 259 -25.27 -9.14 -7.19
N GLY A 260 -24.15 -9.81 -7.47
CA GLY A 260 -24.02 -11.25 -7.36
C GLY A 260 -24.61 -12.06 -8.53
N ASN A 261 -25.10 -11.41 -9.58
CA ASN A 261 -25.48 -12.09 -10.82
C ASN A 261 -24.23 -12.34 -11.68
N VAL A 262 -24.32 -13.34 -12.53
CA VAL A 262 -23.22 -13.74 -13.43
C VAL A 262 -23.46 -13.14 -14.80
N TRP A 263 -22.45 -12.43 -15.32
CA TRP A 263 -22.43 -11.94 -16.70
C TRP A 263 -21.57 -12.84 -17.60
N PRO A 264 -21.80 -12.90 -18.91
CA PRO A 264 -20.98 -13.71 -19.80
C PRO A 264 -19.49 -13.38 -19.74
N ILE A 265 -19.14 -12.11 -19.45
CA ILE A 265 -17.76 -11.67 -19.33
C ILE A 265 -17.08 -12.29 -18.08
N ASP A 266 -17.81 -12.53 -17.01
CA ASP A 266 -17.27 -13.16 -15.79
C ASP A 266 -16.84 -14.58 -16.08
N PHE A 267 -17.61 -15.29 -16.91
CA PHE A 267 -17.20 -16.62 -17.36
C PHE A 267 -15.87 -16.59 -18.11
N LEU A 268 -15.70 -15.63 -19.01
CA LEU A 268 -14.46 -15.46 -19.77
C LEU A 268 -13.28 -15.13 -18.85
N VAL A 269 -13.46 -14.18 -17.93
CA VAL A 269 -12.41 -13.78 -16.97
C VAL A 269 -11.95 -14.97 -16.14
N TRP A 270 -12.87 -15.71 -15.51
CA TRP A 270 -12.52 -16.86 -14.69
C TRP A 270 -11.98 -18.04 -15.51
N PHE A 271 -12.51 -18.24 -16.72
CA PHE A 271 -11.99 -19.27 -17.62
C PHE A 271 -10.54 -19.00 -18.00
N VAL A 272 -10.23 -17.78 -18.45
CA VAL A 272 -8.86 -17.38 -18.80
C VAL A 272 -7.94 -17.46 -17.58
N PHE A 273 -8.39 -17.00 -16.42
CA PHE A 273 -7.60 -17.07 -15.19
C PHE A 273 -7.23 -18.52 -14.83
N PHE A 274 -8.19 -19.44 -14.78
CA PHE A 274 -7.89 -20.83 -14.46
C PHE A 274 -7.12 -21.54 -15.58
N ALA A 275 -7.30 -21.17 -16.84
CA ALA A 275 -6.47 -21.66 -17.94
C ALA A 275 -5.01 -21.23 -17.79
N VAL A 276 -4.77 -19.99 -17.38
CA VAL A 276 -3.41 -19.48 -17.07
C VAL A 276 -2.82 -20.24 -15.88
N MET A 277 -3.59 -20.47 -14.80
CA MET A 277 -3.11 -21.25 -13.65
C MET A 277 -2.76 -22.70 -14.01
N TYR A 278 -3.56 -23.32 -14.88
CA TYR A 278 -3.28 -24.65 -15.42
C TYR A 278 -1.98 -24.64 -16.24
N TRP A 279 -1.83 -23.66 -17.12
CA TRP A 279 -0.64 -23.49 -17.96
C TRP A 279 0.62 -23.26 -17.13
N VAL A 280 0.60 -22.36 -16.14
CA VAL A 280 1.73 -22.13 -15.21
C VAL A 280 2.13 -23.41 -14.50
N SER A 281 1.13 -24.16 -13.98
CA SER A 281 1.37 -25.45 -13.33
C SER A 281 1.96 -26.49 -14.28
N GLY A 282 1.56 -26.49 -15.55
CA GLY A 282 2.13 -27.32 -16.60
C GLY A 282 3.60 -26.96 -16.90
N CYS A 283 3.95 -25.67 -16.93
CA CYS A 283 5.33 -25.21 -17.08
C CYS A 283 6.21 -25.69 -15.92
N VAL A 284 5.72 -25.59 -14.68
CA VAL A 284 6.43 -26.06 -13.48
C VAL A 284 6.58 -27.59 -13.47
N ARG A 285 5.55 -28.31 -13.94
CA ARG A 285 5.61 -29.77 -14.05
C ARG A 285 6.76 -30.28 -14.91
N GLN A 286 7.25 -29.49 -15.87
CA GLN A 286 8.42 -29.84 -16.68
C GLN A 286 9.65 -30.19 -15.82
N ILE A 287 9.72 -29.73 -14.57
CA ILE A 287 10.74 -30.12 -13.59
C ILE A 287 10.77 -31.64 -13.41
N ARG A 288 9.58 -32.26 -13.36
CA ARG A 288 9.48 -33.72 -13.17
C ARG A 288 9.88 -34.51 -14.42
N LEU A 289 9.57 -33.98 -15.62
CA LEU A 289 9.90 -34.64 -16.88
C LEU A 289 11.39 -34.58 -17.22
N LEU A 290 12.00 -33.42 -17.01
CA LEU A 290 13.41 -33.16 -17.34
C LEU A 290 14.37 -33.49 -16.19
N GLY A 291 13.87 -33.59 -14.97
CA GLY A 291 14.69 -33.58 -13.75
C GLY A 291 15.19 -32.16 -13.44
N VAL A 292 15.42 -31.88 -12.15
CA VAL A 292 15.76 -30.53 -11.67
C VAL A 292 16.97 -29.93 -12.38
N LYS A 293 18.05 -30.70 -12.55
CA LYS A 293 19.31 -30.22 -13.16
C LYS A 293 19.14 -29.79 -14.62
N GLU A 294 18.47 -30.61 -15.43
CA GLU A 294 18.22 -30.28 -16.84
C GLU A 294 17.16 -29.21 -17.02
N TYR A 295 16.13 -29.18 -16.16
CA TYR A 295 15.13 -28.12 -16.14
C TYR A 295 15.78 -26.76 -15.88
N VAL A 296 16.54 -26.64 -14.82
CA VAL A 296 17.26 -25.40 -14.47
C VAL A 296 18.19 -24.95 -15.60
N LYS A 297 18.89 -25.89 -16.24
CA LYS A 297 19.77 -25.59 -17.36
C LYS A 297 19.05 -25.10 -18.60
N LYS A 298 17.84 -25.61 -18.89
CA LYS A 298 17.12 -25.38 -20.14
C LYS A 298 15.99 -24.32 -19.99
N ARG A 299 15.42 -24.15 -18.77
CA ARG A 299 14.20 -23.39 -18.53
C ARG A 299 14.36 -22.19 -17.61
N VAL A 300 15.52 -22.02 -16.96
CA VAL A 300 15.79 -20.85 -16.12
C VAL A 300 16.52 -19.80 -16.94
N LEU A 301 15.86 -18.68 -17.19
CA LEU A 301 16.33 -17.57 -18.04
C LEU A 301 17.59 -16.94 -17.44
N LEU A 302 17.66 -16.78 -16.12
CA LEU A 302 18.84 -16.25 -15.43
C LEU A 302 20.10 -17.08 -15.72
N ILE A 303 20.00 -18.42 -15.76
CA ILE A 303 21.13 -19.29 -16.04
C ILE A 303 21.50 -19.21 -17.52
N TRP A 304 20.52 -19.10 -18.41
CA TRP A 304 20.77 -18.89 -19.83
C TRP A 304 21.50 -17.56 -20.08
N ILE A 305 21.05 -16.48 -19.46
CA ILE A 305 21.68 -15.16 -19.48
C ILE A 305 23.11 -15.26 -18.91
N TRP A 306 23.27 -15.88 -17.73
CA TRP A 306 24.58 -16.05 -17.10
C TRP A 306 25.56 -16.80 -17.98
N ARG A 307 25.13 -17.86 -18.67
CA ARG A 307 25.98 -18.58 -19.61
C ARG A 307 26.37 -17.76 -20.82
N ARG A 308 25.41 -17.01 -21.37
CA ARG A 308 25.66 -16.18 -22.55
C ARG A 308 26.57 -14.99 -22.24
N PHE A 309 26.35 -14.33 -21.13
CA PHE A 309 27.16 -13.19 -20.67
C PHE A 309 28.39 -13.60 -19.85
N GLY A 310 28.34 -14.70 -19.14
CA GLY A 310 29.46 -15.18 -18.32
C GLY A 310 30.72 -15.48 -19.15
N ASN A 311 30.56 -15.93 -20.39
CA ASN A 311 31.68 -16.08 -21.32
C ASN A 311 32.22 -14.73 -21.78
N GLY A 312 31.35 -13.74 -22.01
CA GLY A 312 31.72 -12.37 -22.33
C GLY A 312 32.45 -11.69 -21.15
N ILE A 313 31.91 -11.84 -19.94
CA ILE A 313 32.53 -11.29 -18.71
C ILE A 313 33.88 -11.92 -18.44
N ARG A 314 34.01 -13.26 -18.58
CA ARG A 314 35.32 -13.96 -18.47
C ARG A 314 36.31 -13.50 -19.54
N GLY A 315 35.83 -13.27 -20.77
CA GLY A 315 36.61 -12.69 -21.86
C GLY A 315 37.05 -11.26 -21.52
N GLY A 316 36.14 -10.43 -21.03
CA GLY A 316 36.42 -9.07 -20.58
C GLY A 316 37.42 -9.01 -19.43
N ILE A 317 37.23 -9.84 -18.40
CA ILE A 317 38.15 -9.93 -17.26
C ILE A 317 39.52 -10.40 -17.75
N ARG A 318 39.61 -11.39 -18.64
CA ARG A 318 40.85 -11.87 -19.20
C ARG A 318 41.51 -10.79 -20.06
N TRP A 319 40.75 -10.05 -20.85
CA TRP A 319 41.24 -8.92 -21.64
C TRP A 319 41.78 -7.79 -20.73
N CYS A 320 41.05 -7.42 -19.65
CA CYS A 320 41.52 -6.44 -18.68
C CYS A 320 42.79 -6.92 -17.98
N LYS A 321 42.86 -8.20 -17.55
CA LYS A 321 44.05 -8.77 -16.95
C LYS A 321 45.25 -8.70 -17.88
N ASN A 322 45.11 -9.11 -19.15
CA ASN A 322 46.15 -9.05 -20.14
C ASN A 322 46.59 -7.59 -20.44
N LYS A 323 45.67 -6.65 -20.44
CA LYS A 323 45.96 -5.20 -20.60
C LYS A 323 46.72 -4.65 -19.39
N ILE A 324 46.35 -5.06 -18.18
CA ILE A 324 47.04 -4.68 -16.94
C ILE A 324 48.44 -5.27 -16.91
N GLU A 325 48.61 -6.55 -17.26
CA GLU A 325 49.93 -7.22 -17.34
C GLU A 325 50.79 -6.56 -18.42
N ALA A 326 50.27 -6.28 -19.60
CA ALA A 326 50.99 -5.55 -20.64
C ALA A 326 51.41 -4.13 -20.20
N PHE A 327 50.55 -3.46 -19.41
CA PHE A 327 50.86 -2.16 -18.81
C PHE A 327 52.00 -2.27 -17.77
N TYR A 328 51.96 -3.28 -16.88
CA TYR A 328 53.05 -3.52 -15.93
C TYR A 328 54.36 -3.87 -16.65
N HIS A 329 54.35 -4.72 -17.67
CA HIS A 329 55.54 -5.00 -18.47
C HIS A 329 56.06 -3.78 -19.21
N SER A 330 55.19 -2.86 -19.67
CA SER A 330 55.63 -1.59 -20.26
C SER A 330 56.22 -0.62 -19.24
N LEU A 331 55.83 -0.75 -17.95
CA LEU A 331 56.44 0.00 -16.87
C LEU A 331 57.84 -0.54 -16.47
N ASP A 332 58.04 -1.84 -16.49
CA ASP A 332 59.34 -2.48 -16.21
C ASP A 332 60.42 -2.18 -17.26
N GLN A 333 60.01 -1.92 -18.51
CA GLN A 333 60.93 -1.57 -19.60
C GLN A 333 61.29 -0.06 -19.61
N PHE A 334 60.68 0.78 -18.76
CA PHE A 334 60.97 2.22 -18.69
C PHE A 334 62.12 2.49 -17.71
N ASN A 335 63.24 2.88 -18.28
CA ASN A 335 64.42 3.34 -17.54
C ASN A 335 64.09 4.69 -16.82
N PHE A 336 64.05 4.66 -15.49
CA PHE A 336 63.47 5.70 -14.61
C PHE A 336 64.18 7.05 -14.62
N LYS A 337 65.26 7.24 -15.39
CA LYS A 337 66.11 8.44 -15.29
C LYS A 337 65.67 9.69 -16.09
N GLU A 338 64.77 9.60 -17.08
CA GLU A 338 64.49 10.78 -17.90
C GLU A 338 63.02 11.24 -18.08
N LYS A 339 62.00 10.55 -17.51
CA LYS A 339 60.59 10.88 -17.75
C LYS A 339 59.63 10.68 -16.55
N ASN A 340 60.10 10.90 -15.32
CA ASN A 340 59.30 10.71 -14.10
C ASN A 340 57.91 11.38 -14.14
N ASN A 341 57.82 12.61 -14.57
CA ASN A 341 56.54 13.36 -14.58
C ASN A 341 55.46 12.76 -15.53
N LYS A 342 55.86 12.20 -16.68
CA LYS A 342 54.90 11.61 -17.62
C LYS A 342 54.41 10.23 -17.14
N ILE A 343 55.22 9.49 -16.39
CA ILE A 343 54.84 8.19 -15.82
C ILE A 343 53.89 8.43 -14.64
N ILE A 344 54.21 9.37 -13.77
CA ILE A 344 53.36 9.76 -12.65
C ILE A 344 51.96 10.23 -13.17
N LEU A 345 51.92 11.06 -14.20
CA LEU A 345 50.71 11.54 -14.82
C LEU A 345 49.86 10.35 -15.39
N LYS A 346 50.47 9.37 -16.04
CA LYS A 346 49.79 8.17 -16.54
C LYS A 346 49.19 7.32 -15.42
N ILE A 347 49.93 7.12 -14.32
CA ILE A 347 49.48 6.39 -13.16
C ILE A 347 48.31 7.10 -12.49
N VAL A 348 48.36 8.44 -12.33
CA VAL A 348 47.30 9.25 -11.77
C VAL A 348 46.04 9.18 -12.66
N LEU A 349 46.17 9.34 -13.98
CA LEU A 349 45.06 9.25 -14.92
C LEU A 349 44.41 7.84 -14.93
N PHE A 350 45.20 6.78 -14.82
CA PHE A 350 44.69 5.40 -14.78
C PHE A 350 43.90 5.13 -13.48
N ASN A 351 44.45 5.56 -12.33
CA ASN A 351 43.74 5.46 -11.06
C ASN A 351 42.47 6.32 -11.04
N PHE A 352 42.51 7.51 -11.64
CA PHE A 352 41.33 8.35 -11.78
C PHE A 352 40.25 7.71 -12.64
N ALA A 353 40.60 7.05 -13.73
CA ALA A 353 39.66 6.31 -14.57
C ALA A 353 39.03 5.11 -13.82
N ILE A 354 39.80 4.36 -13.04
CA ILE A 354 39.25 3.27 -12.20
C ILE A 354 38.31 3.81 -11.15
N LEU A 355 38.65 4.90 -10.49
CA LEU A 355 37.80 5.55 -9.50
C LEU A 355 36.51 6.12 -10.10
N LEU A 356 36.54 6.70 -11.31
CA LEU A 356 35.35 7.12 -12.02
C LEU A 356 34.39 5.95 -12.27
N VAL A 357 34.90 4.77 -12.64
CA VAL A 357 34.09 3.57 -12.83
C VAL A 357 33.48 3.10 -11.50
N ILE A 358 34.27 3.07 -10.42
CA ILE A 358 33.78 2.66 -9.10
C ILE A 358 32.72 3.64 -8.57
N CYS A 359 32.91 4.93 -8.78
CA CYS A 359 32.02 5.98 -8.28
C CYS A 359 30.77 6.16 -9.12
N SER A 360 30.75 5.74 -10.40
CA SER A 360 29.50 5.71 -11.19
C SER A 360 28.47 4.74 -10.63
N PHE A 361 28.88 3.82 -9.76
CA PHE A 361 27.98 2.87 -9.05
C PHE A 361 27.62 3.31 -7.62
N TRP A 362 28.15 4.45 -7.10
CA TRP A 362 27.89 4.86 -5.71
C TRP A 362 27.54 6.36 -5.61
N TYR A 363 26.37 6.65 -5.05
CA TYR A 363 25.75 8.01 -4.99
C TYR A 363 26.55 9.09 -4.25
N TYR A 364 27.58 8.73 -3.46
CA TYR A 364 28.42 9.68 -2.69
C TYR A 364 29.86 9.85 -3.22
N GLY A 365 30.14 9.42 -4.44
CA GLY A 365 31.51 9.20 -4.92
C GLY A 365 32.36 10.43 -5.30
N ILE A 366 31.76 11.59 -5.64
CA ILE A 366 32.54 12.70 -6.21
C ILE A 366 33.45 13.35 -5.18
N ALA A 367 32.99 13.55 -3.94
CA ALA A 367 33.80 14.14 -2.87
C ALA A 367 34.96 13.22 -2.46
N GLY A 368 34.71 11.91 -2.39
CA GLY A 368 35.74 10.90 -2.12
C GLY A 368 36.81 10.82 -3.21
N LEU A 369 36.42 10.99 -4.48
CA LEU A 369 37.34 11.06 -5.63
C LEU A 369 38.32 12.23 -5.55
N ILE A 370 37.84 13.40 -5.20
CA ILE A 370 38.69 14.62 -5.08
C ILE A 370 39.70 14.41 -3.94
N VAL A 371 39.24 13.98 -2.77
CA VAL A 371 40.11 13.74 -1.60
C VAL A 371 41.17 12.67 -1.90
N TYR A 372 40.77 11.55 -2.51
CA TYR A 372 41.70 10.48 -2.88
C TYR A 372 42.72 10.95 -3.90
N SER A 373 42.33 11.71 -4.93
CA SER A 373 43.24 12.24 -5.96
C SER A 373 44.27 13.19 -5.38
N VAL A 374 43.89 14.04 -4.42
CA VAL A 374 44.77 14.95 -3.70
C VAL A 374 45.75 14.19 -2.83
N ILE A 375 45.31 13.18 -2.08
CA ILE A 375 46.19 12.35 -1.23
C ILE A 375 47.20 11.55 -2.08
N LEU A 376 46.74 10.98 -3.19
CA LEU A 376 47.61 10.25 -4.12
C LEU A 376 48.67 11.17 -4.75
N PHE A 377 48.27 12.38 -5.14
CA PHE A 377 49.20 13.37 -5.68
C PHE A 377 50.29 13.75 -4.66
N LEU A 378 49.88 13.98 -3.39
CA LEU A 378 50.81 14.32 -2.31
C LEU A 378 51.77 13.16 -1.95
N LEU A 379 51.25 11.92 -2.04
CA LEU A 379 52.12 10.74 -1.79
C LEU A 379 53.12 10.47 -2.93
N LEU A 380 52.78 10.85 -4.17
CA LEU A 380 53.65 10.67 -5.34
C LEU A 380 54.68 11.77 -5.50
N GLN A 381 54.57 12.90 -4.77
CA GLN A 381 55.53 13.99 -4.74
C GLN A 381 56.69 13.77 -3.72
N LYS A 382 56.55 12.82 -2.80
CA LYS A 382 57.59 12.38 -1.89
C LYS A 382 58.44 11.27 -2.50
#